data_881b25869a4d8afe57ab0c6fc66306a0
#
_entry.id   881b25869a4d8afe57ab0c6fc66306a0
#
_cell.length_a   1.000
_cell.length_b   1.000
_cell.length_c   1.000
_cell.angle_alpha   90.00
_cell.angle_beta   90.00
_cell.angle_gamma   90.00
#
_symmetry.space_group_name_H-M   'P 1'
#
loop_
_entity.id
_entity.type
_entity.pdbx_description
1 polymer ?
#
loop_
_entity_poly.entity_id
_entity_poly.type
_entity_poly.pdbx_seq_one_letter_code
_entity_poly.pdbx_strand_id
1 'polypeptide(L)'
;IFSFLFGSILLISVNDTVVILALTGAILIVILLLYRQILYSTFNEEQAKVSGVPVEKINYLIIFMAGLTVVTSIQLVGVLLISALFVIPNVTAIMYGRGFKQTVIISMSFSVFSVVAGILISYIFDITPAGTIVLLSIAILAVTMGIKSAGLLSKN
;
A
#
# COMPACT_ATOMS: atom_id res chain seq x y z
N ILE A 1 -5.33 -24.82 -1.57
CA ILE A 1 -4.35 -24.05 -2.35
C ILE A 1 -4.99 -22.78 -2.92
N PHE A 2 -6.20 -22.86 -3.52
CA PHE A 2 -6.92 -21.70 -4.06
C PHE A 2 -7.30 -20.66 -2.99
N SER A 3 -7.67 -21.08 -1.80
CA SER A 3 -8.02 -20.17 -0.67
C SER A 3 -6.82 -19.32 -0.22
N PHE A 4 -5.60 -19.82 -0.32
CA PHE A 4 -4.39 -19.07 0.01
C PHE A 4 -4.02 -18.01 -1.04
N LEU A 5 -4.35 -18.27 -2.30
CA LEU A 5 -4.04 -17.37 -3.41
C LEU A 5 -5.02 -16.19 -3.49
N PHE A 6 -6.30 -16.47 -3.28
CA PHE A 6 -7.38 -15.48 -3.46
C PHE A 6 -7.99 -14.96 -2.16
N GLY A 7 -7.52 -15.48 -1.00
CA GLY A 7 -8.07 -15.13 0.30
C GLY A 7 -9.52 -15.61 0.48
N SER A 8 -10.02 -15.48 1.68
CA SER A 8 -11.42 -15.77 2.01
C SER A 8 -12.05 -14.56 2.68
N ILE A 9 -12.25 -13.49 1.92
CA ILE A 9 -12.85 -12.23 2.39
C ILE A 9 -14.23 -12.50 3.03
N LEU A 10 -14.92 -13.56 2.59
CA LEU A 10 -16.25 -13.94 3.08
C LEU A 10 -16.26 -14.69 4.44
N LEU A 11 -15.11 -15.15 4.93
CA LEU A 11 -14.98 -15.91 6.18
C LEU A 11 -14.36 -15.11 7.33
N ILE A 12 -14.29 -13.78 7.21
CA ILE A 12 -13.70 -12.92 8.24
C ILE A 12 -14.63 -12.88 9.45
N SER A 13 -14.13 -13.34 10.60
CA SER A 13 -14.83 -13.24 11.87
C SER A 13 -14.84 -11.79 12.40
N VAL A 14 -15.84 -11.46 13.22
CA VAL A 14 -15.89 -10.15 13.89
C VAL A 14 -14.63 -9.91 14.74
N ASN A 15 -14.12 -10.96 15.39
CA ASN A 15 -12.88 -10.89 16.16
C ASN A 15 -11.67 -10.55 15.29
N ASP A 16 -11.58 -11.13 14.10
CA ASP A 16 -10.49 -10.83 13.13
C ASP A 16 -10.55 -9.37 12.69
N THR A 17 -11.75 -8.84 12.45
CA THR A 17 -11.96 -7.43 12.09
C THR A 17 -11.47 -6.49 13.20
N VAL A 18 -11.74 -6.79 14.45
CA VAL A 18 -11.29 -5.97 15.59
C VAL A 18 -9.76 -6.00 15.71
N VAL A 19 -9.14 -7.17 15.56
CA VAL A 19 -7.68 -7.32 15.59
C VAL A 19 -7.03 -6.52 14.46
N ILE A 20 -7.58 -6.58 13.26
CA ILE A 20 -7.07 -5.83 12.10
C ILE A 20 -7.18 -4.32 12.33
N LEU A 21 -8.33 -3.84 12.81
CA LEU A 21 -8.53 -2.42 13.09
C LEU A 21 -7.57 -1.93 14.17
N ALA A 22 -7.39 -2.70 15.25
CA ALA A 22 -6.44 -2.38 16.31
C ALA A 22 -4.99 -2.33 15.79
N LEU A 23 -4.61 -3.31 14.97
CA LEU A 23 -3.27 -3.40 14.37
C LEU A 23 -3.02 -2.25 13.39
N THR A 24 -3.98 -1.97 12.52
CA THR A 24 -3.90 -0.85 11.57
C THR A 24 -3.81 0.48 12.30
N GLY A 25 -4.63 0.67 13.35
CA GLY A 25 -4.59 1.87 14.18
C GLY A 25 -3.23 2.05 14.87
N ALA A 26 -2.67 0.97 15.46
CA ALA A 26 -1.35 1.00 16.08
C ALA A 26 -0.25 1.36 15.07
N ILE A 27 -0.26 0.76 13.89
CA ILE A 27 0.70 1.05 12.81
C ILE A 27 0.61 2.50 12.37
N LEU A 28 -0.60 3.01 12.15
CA LEU A 28 -0.82 4.41 11.76
C LEU A 28 -0.30 5.39 12.83
N ILE A 29 -0.59 5.13 14.10
CA ILE A 29 -0.10 5.95 15.21
C ILE A 29 1.44 5.98 15.22
N VAL A 30 2.09 4.83 15.12
CA VAL A 30 3.56 4.75 15.10
C VAL A 30 4.15 5.48 13.89
N ILE A 31 3.57 5.32 12.71
CA ILE A 31 4.01 6.03 11.51
C ILE A 31 3.85 7.55 11.68
N LEU A 32 2.74 8.02 12.24
CA LEU A 32 2.51 9.45 12.45
C LEU A 32 3.48 10.04 13.48
N LEU A 33 3.75 9.32 14.57
CA LEU A 33 4.69 9.75 15.61
C LEU A 33 6.13 9.81 15.10
N LEU A 34 6.54 8.83 14.30
CA LEU A 34 7.89 8.69 13.77
C LEU A 34 8.05 9.28 12.36
N TYR A 35 7.01 9.91 11.80
CA TYR A 35 6.99 10.41 10.43
C TYR A 35 8.22 11.25 10.07
N ARG A 36 8.60 12.20 10.94
CA ARG A 36 9.77 13.06 10.70
C ARG A 36 11.07 12.24 10.68
N GLN A 37 11.22 11.30 11.59
CA GLN A 37 12.43 10.47 11.70
C GLN A 37 12.53 9.50 10.52
N ILE A 38 11.40 8.91 10.10
CA ILE A 38 11.32 8.06 8.91
C ILE A 38 11.72 8.86 7.66
N LEU A 39 11.21 10.08 7.53
CA LEU A 39 11.50 10.94 6.39
C LEU A 39 13.00 11.31 6.35
N TYR A 40 13.60 11.67 7.47
CA TYR A 40 15.02 11.96 7.56
C TYR A 40 15.88 10.74 7.26
N SER A 41 15.51 9.57 7.80
CA SER A 41 16.21 8.30 7.55
C SER A 41 16.18 7.89 6.07
N THR A 42 15.08 8.17 5.38
CA THR A 42 14.90 7.77 3.97
C THR A 42 15.68 8.68 3.00
N PHE A 43 15.77 9.99 3.29
CA PHE A 43 16.39 10.93 2.36
C PHE A 43 17.88 11.13 2.58
N ASN A 44 18.36 11.05 3.81
CA ASN A 44 19.75 11.35 4.13
C ASN A 44 20.18 10.62 5.39
N GLU A 45 20.49 9.33 5.23
CA GLU A 45 20.85 8.44 6.32
C GLU A 45 22.06 8.93 7.13
N GLU A 46 23.09 9.47 6.43
CA GLU A 46 24.28 9.99 7.07
C GLU A 46 23.98 11.23 7.92
N GLN A 47 23.20 12.17 7.39
CA GLN A 47 22.81 13.38 8.12
C GLN A 47 21.86 13.05 9.28
N ALA A 48 21.00 12.07 9.11
CA ALA A 48 20.12 11.61 10.18
C ALA A 48 20.91 11.01 11.35
N LYS A 49 21.94 10.21 11.07
CA LYS A 49 22.87 9.65 12.09
C LYS A 49 23.61 10.76 12.84
N VAL A 50 24.14 11.74 12.11
CA VAL A 50 24.85 12.88 12.72
C VAL A 50 23.91 13.74 13.59
N SER A 51 22.64 13.84 13.20
CA SER A 51 21.60 14.56 13.97
C SER A 51 21.09 13.80 15.19
N GLY A 52 21.66 12.63 15.53
CA GLY A 52 21.27 11.81 16.69
C GLY A 52 20.02 10.96 16.48
N VAL A 53 19.53 10.84 15.25
CA VAL A 53 18.40 9.95 14.95
C VAL A 53 18.86 8.50 14.93
N PRO A 54 18.24 7.58 15.68
CA PRO A 54 18.62 6.17 15.71
C PRO A 54 18.11 5.43 14.45
N VAL A 55 18.75 5.71 13.30
CA VAL A 55 18.32 5.25 11.98
C VAL A 55 18.16 3.73 11.91
N GLU A 56 19.09 2.98 12.51
CA GLU A 56 19.03 1.51 12.51
C GLU A 56 17.76 0.99 13.22
N LYS A 57 17.42 1.57 14.39
CA LYS A 57 16.22 1.18 15.12
C LYS A 57 14.95 1.51 14.33
N ILE A 58 14.94 2.63 13.64
CA ILE A 58 13.81 3.06 12.79
C ILE A 58 13.66 2.10 11.60
N ASN A 59 14.76 1.74 10.93
CA ASN A 59 14.73 0.79 9.83
C ASN A 59 14.22 -0.59 10.28
N TYR A 60 14.70 -1.11 11.41
CA TYR A 60 14.18 -2.37 11.96
C TYR A 60 12.71 -2.28 12.32
N LEU A 61 12.25 -1.17 12.89
CA LEU A 61 10.85 -0.94 13.22
C LEU A 61 9.98 -0.94 11.96
N ILE A 62 10.40 -0.24 10.90
CA ILE A 62 9.68 -0.19 9.62
C ILE A 62 9.56 -1.59 9.01
N ILE A 63 10.67 -2.33 8.94
CA ILE A 63 10.70 -3.69 8.40
C ILE A 63 9.78 -4.61 9.21
N PHE A 64 9.84 -4.52 10.54
CA PHE A 64 8.98 -5.31 11.42
C PHE A 64 7.50 -5.00 11.20
N MET A 65 7.13 -3.72 11.15
CA MET A 65 5.74 -3.30 10.91
C MET A 65 5.25 -3.70 9.52
N ALA A 66 6.10 -3.55 8.50
CA ALA A 66 5.78 -3.99 7.14
C ALA A 66 5.55 -5.51 7.08
N GLY A 67 6.44 -6.29 7.70
CA GLY A 67 6.31 -7.75 7.77
C GLY A 67 5.03 -8.17 8.49
N LEU A 68 4.71 -7.54 9.62
CA LEU A 68 3.51 -7.82 10.40
C LEU A 68 2.24 -7.48 9.60
N THR A 69 2.24 -6.35 8.89
CA THR A 69 1.13 -5.97 7.99
C THR A 69 0.95 -6.99 6.87
N VAL A 70 2.03 -7.40 6.22
CA VAL A 70 1.98 -8.38 5.12
C VAL A 70 1.44 -9.72 5.62
N VAL A 71 1.99 -10.26 6.71
CA VAL A 71 1.57 -11.56 7.25
C VAL A 71 0.10 -11.56 7.63
N THR A 72 -0.36 -10.53 8.33
CA THR A 72 -1.77 -10.41 8.72
C THR A 72 -2.68 -10.27 7.49
N SER A 73 -2.26 -9.49 6.50
CA SER A 73 -3.06 -9.24 5.30
C SER A 73 -3.13 -10.46 4.37
N ILE A 74 -2.07 -11.28 4.29
CA ILE A 74 -2.07 -12.51 3.47
C ILE A 74 -3.21 -13.45 3.89
N GLN A 75 -3.44 -13.60 5.18
CA GLN A 75 -4.48 -14.50 5.70
C GLN A 75 -5.88 -14.04 5.28
N LEU A 76 -6.07 -12.75 5.09
CA LEU A 76 -7.37 -12.14 4.80
C LEU A 76 -7.67 -12.03 3.31
N VAL A 77 -6.73 -11.56 2.55
CA VAL A 77 -6.92 -11.10 1.17
C VAL A 77 -6.17 -11.95 0.15
N GLY A 78 -5.26 -12.78 0.60
CA GLY A 78 -4.43 -13.65 -0.24
C GLY A 78 -3.17 -12.98 -0.77
N VAL A 79 -2.19 -13.81 -1.12
CA VAL A 79 -0.85 -13.38 -1.56
C VAL A 79 -0.89 -12.54 -2.83
N LEU A 80 -1.73 -12.92 -3.80
CA LEU A 80 -1.80 -12.25 -5.10
C LEU A 80 -2.28 -10.80 -4.97
N LEU A 81 -3.34 -10.57 -4.19
CA LEU A 81 -3.89 -9.24 -4.02
C LEU A 81 -2.94 -8.32 -3.27
N ILE A 82 -2.28 -8.84 -2.23
CA ILE A 82 -1.32 -8.04 -1.46
C ILE A 82 -0.13 -7.65 -2.32
N SER A 83 0.45 -8.60 -3.06
CA SER A 83 1.58 -8.32 -3.95
C SER A 83 1.21 -7.23 -4.97
N ALA A 84 0.02 -7.30 -5.55
CA ALA A 84 -0.46 -6.31 -6.49
C ALA A 84 -0.67 -4.93 -5.83
N LEU A 85 -1.30 -4.87 -4.65
CA LEU A 85 -1.55 -3.62 -3.93
C LEU A 85 -0.28 -2.96 -3.37
N PHE A 86 0.77 -3.75 -3.09
CA PHE A 86 2.07 -3.20 -2.68
C PHE A 86 2.82 -2.58 -3.85
N VAL A 87 2.80 -3.20 -5.01
CA VAL A 87 3.65 -2.79 -6.14
C VAL A 87 2.95 -1.77 -7.03
N ILE A 88 1.73 -2.06 -7.49
CA ILE A 88 1.09 -1.31 -8.58
C ILE A 88 0.79 0.15 -8.19
N PRO A 89 0.14 0.47 -7.05
CA PRO A 89 -0.13 1.86 -6.68
C PRO A 89 1.15 2.66 -6.42
N ASN A 90 2.18 2.02 -5.86
CA ASN A 90 3.46 2.69 -5.60
C ASN A 90 4.18 3.03 -6.89
N VAL A 91 4.26 2.10 -7.84
CA VAL A 91 4.84 2.35 -9.16
C VAL A 91 4.07 3.47 -9.88
N THR A 92 2.73 3.41 -9.83
CA THR A 92 1.87 4.44 -10.40
C THR A 92 2.16 5.82 -9.81
N ALA A 93 2.27 5.91 -8.47
CA ALA A 93 2.53 7.16 -7.78
C ALA A 93 3.93 7.74 -8.09
N ILE A 94 4.96 6.90 -8.19
CA ILE A 94 6.32 7.31 -8.55
C ILE A 94 6.37 7.90 -9.96
N MET A 95 5.53 7.42 -10.88
CA MET A 95 5.48 7.94 -12.24
C MET A 95 5.08 9.40 -12.34
N TYR A 96 4.40 9.95 -11.34
CA TYR A 96 4.06 11.38 -11.27
C TYR A 96 5.26 12.28 -10.95
N GLY A 97 6.43 11.72 -10.56
CA GLY A 97 7.69 12.44 -10.36
C GLY A 97 7.63 13.52 -9.27
N ARG A 98 6.77 13.38 -8.29
CA ARG A 98 6.57 14.34 -7.20
C ARG A 98 7.40 13.98 -5.96
N GLY A 99 7.51 14.92 -5.02
CA GLY A 99 8.22 14.67 -3.76
C GLY A 99 7.61 13.52 -2.95
N PHE A 100 8.40 12.93 -2.04
CA PHE A 100 8.06 11.75 -1.24
C PHE A 100 6.66 11.83 -0.59
N LYS A 101 6.34 12.94 0.10
CA LYS A 101 5.03 13.11 0.74
C LYS A 101 3.88 13.02 -0.24
N GLN A 102 4.02 13.63 -1.41
CA GLN A 102 2.98 13.60 -2.44
C GLN A 102 2.86 12.20 -3.06
N THR A 103 3.99 11.52 -3.29
CA THR A 103 4.00 10.15 -3.78
C THR A 103 3.27 9.20 -2.83
N VAL A 104 3.52 9.30 -1.52
CA VAL A 104 2.81 8.49 -0.50
C VAL A 104 1.31 8.76 -0.53
N ILE A 105 0.88 10.02 -0.56
CA ILE A 105 -0.54 10.39 -0.59
C ILE A 105 -1.21 9.87 -1.87
N ILE A 106 -0.55 10.02 -3.02
CA ILE A 106 -1.06 9.53 -4.31
C ILE A 106 -1.18 8.01 -4.30
N SER A 107 -0.15 7.31 -3.82
CA SER A 107 -0.16 5.85 -3.71
C SER A 107 -1.30 5.34 -2.82
N MET A 108 -1.49 5.95 -1.64
CA MET A 108 -2.59 5.62 -0.75
C MET A 108 -3.95 5.86 -1.40
N SER A 109 -4.11 7.00 -2.09
CA SER A 109 -5.36 7.33 -2.79
C SER A 109 -5.68 6.33 -3.88
N PHE A 110 -4.69 5.91 -4.69
CA PHE A 110 -4.88 4.88 -5.71
C PHE A 110 -5.19 3.52 -5.11
N SER A 111 -4.53 3.13 -4.01
CA SER A 111 -4.81 1.87 -3.32
C SER A 111 -6.26 1.83 -2.80
N VAL A 112 -6.67 2.86 -2.07
CA VAL A 112 -8.03 2.94 -1.52
C VAL A 112 -9.08 2.96 -2.64
N PHE A 113 -8.85 3.75 -3.70
CA PHE A 113 -9.74 3.81 -4.85
C PHE A 113 -9.85 2.45 -5.55
N SER A 114 -8.74 1.75 -5.77
CA SER A 114 -8.72 0.43 -6.41
C SER A 114 -9.48 -0.61 -5.59
N VAL A 115 -9.33 -0.57 -4.26
CA VAL A 115 -10.02 -1.51 -3.36
C VAL A 115 -11.53 -1.23 -3.35
N VAL A 116 -11.94 0.02 -3.11
CA VAL A 116 -13.36 0.39 -3.03
C VAL A 116 -14.07 0.14 -4.37
N ALA A 117 -13.51 0.63 -5.47
CA ALA A 117 -14.10 0.44 -6.78
C ALA A 117 -14.07 -1.04 -7.21
N GLY A 118 -12.98 -1.77 -6.90
CA GLY A 118 -12.89 -3.20 -7.20
C GLY A 118 -13.92 -4.03 -6.46
N ILE A 119 -14.20 -3.74 -5.19
CA ILE A 119 -15.26 -4.40 -4.41
C ILE A 119 -16.64 -4.09 -4.99
N LEU A 120 -16.92 -2.85 -5.35
CA LEU A 120 -18.21 -2.46 -5.95
C LEU A 120 -18.43 -3.15 -7.29
N ILE A 121 -17.41 -3.18 -8.15
CA ILE A 121 -17.48 -3.88 -9.44
C ILE A 121 -17.67 -5.39 -9.25
N SER A 122 -16.91 -5.98 -8.32
CA SER A 122 -17.04 -7.38 -7.95
C SER A 122 -18.47 -7.74 -7.53
N TYR A 123 -19.10 -6.88 -6.73
CA TYR A 123 -20.48 -7.06 -6.26
C TYR A 123 -21.50 -7.01 -7.42
N ILE A 124 -21.31 -6.07 -8.37
CA ILE A 124 -22.24 -5.90 -9.50
C ILE A 124 -22.15 -7.07 -10.50
N PHE A 125 -20.95 -7.56 -10.75
CA PHE A 125 -20.68 -8.59 -11.77
C PHE A 125 -20.57 -10.00 -11.20
N ASP A 126 -20.74 -10.18 -9.88
CA ASP A 126 -20.61 -11.46 -9.19
C ASP A 126 -19.29 -12.19 -9.44
N ILE A 127 -18.20 -11.42 -9.48
CA ILE A 127 -16.84 -11.89 -9.73
C ILE A 127 -16.02 -11.84 -8.42
N THR A 128 -14.91 -12.57 -8.35
CA THR A 128 -14.05 -12.58 -7.17
C THR A 128 -13.46 -11.18 -6.88
N PRO A 129 -13.61 -10.62 -5.67
CA PRO A 129 -13.14 -9.28 -5.32
C PRO A 129 -11.64 -9.09 -5.55
N ALA A 130 -10.83 -10.09 -5.19
CA ALA A 130 -9.37 -10.02 -5.34
C ALA A 130 -8.95 -9.83 -6.80
N GLY A 131 -9.53 -10.58 -7.73
CA GLY A 131 -9.24 -10.47 -9.16
C GLY A 131 -9.63 -9.09 -9.72
N THR A 132 -10.80 -8.58 -9.33
CA THR A 132 -11.32 -7.29 -9.80
C THR A 132 -10.44 -6.13 -9.32
N ILE A 133 -10.01 -6.14 -8.06
CA ILE A 133 -9.11 -5.13 -7.50
C ILE A 133 -7.77 -5.11 -8.22
N VAL A 134 -7.19 -6.29 -8.49
CA VAL A 134 -5.91 -6.41 -9.23
C VAL A 134 -6.05 -5.87 -10.65
N LEU A 135 -7.09 -6.28 -11.37
CA LEU A 135 -7.35 -5.80 -12.74
C LEU A 135 -7.55 -4.29 -12.79
N LEU A 136 -8.29 -3.73 -11.83
CA LEU A 136 -8.49 -2.30 -11.74
C LEU A 136 -7.18 -1.55 -11.46
N SER A 137 -6.34 -2.08 -10.57
CA SER A 137 -5.02 -1.51 -10.27
C SER A 137 -4.12 -1.50 -11.51
N ILE A 138 -4.11 -2.59 -12.28
CA ILE A 138 -3.37 -2.69 -13.54
C ILE A 138 -3.92 -1.71 -14.57
N ALA A 139 -5.24 -1.55 -14.67
CA ALA A 139 -5.86 -0.59 -15.58
C ALA A 139 -5.44 0.84 -15.24
N ILE A 140 -5.43 1.22 -13.96
CA ILE A 140 -4.96 2.54 -13.50
C ILE A 140 -3.49 2.75 -13.87
N LEU A 141 -2.64 1.75 -13.66
CA LEU A 141 -1.23 1.81 -14.07
C LEU A 141 -1.09 2.00 -15.58
N ALA A 142 -1.80 1.22 -16.39
CA ALA A 142 -1.77 1.31 -17.85
C ALA A 142 -2.22 2.69 -18.35
N VAL A 143 -3.30 3.24 -17.78
CA VAL A 143 -3.77 4.60 -18.08
C VAL A 143 -2.70 5.64 -17.72
N THR A 144 -2.09 5.53 -16.55
CA THR A 144 -1.03 6.45 -16.11
C THR A 144 0.20 6.38 -17.04
N MET A 145 0.59 5.16 -17.46
CA MET A 145 1.66 4.96 -18.44
C MET A 145 1.32 5.63 -19.80
N GLY A 146 0.09 5.45 -20.26
CA GLY A 146 -0.38 6.07 -21.51
C GLY A 146 -0.34 7.60 -21.45
N ILE A 147 -0.80 8.19 -20.35
CA ILE A 147 -0.78 9.65 -20.13
C ILE A 147 0.67 10.18 -20.07
N LYS A 148 1.56 9.45 -19.42
CA LYS A 148 2.98 9.81 -19.36
C LYS A 148 3.65 9.70 -20.72
N SER A 149 3.37 8.65 -21.48
CA SER A 149 3.89 8.48 -22.85
C SER A 149 3.38 9.57 -23.80
N ALA A 150 2.16 10.06 -23.60
CA ALA A 150 1.61 11.18 -24.35
C ALA A 150 2.18 12.56 -23.96
N GLY A 151 3.16 12.61 -23.06
CA GLY A 151 3.85 13.85 -22.65
C GLY A 151 3.03 14.77 -21.72
N LEU A 152 1.86 14.34 -21.27
CA LEU A 152 0.95 15.14 -20.42
C LEU A 152 1.41 15.24 -18.96
N LEU A 153 2.27 14.35 -18.48
CA LEU A 153 2.83 14.36 -17.12
C LEU A 153 4.28 14.89 -17.06
N SER A 154 4.85 15.31 -18.19
CA SER A 154 6.25 15.76 -18.29
C SER A 154 6.43 17.28 -18.13
N LYS A 155 5.42 18.02 -17.69
CA LYS A 155 5.56 19.48 -17.41
C LYS A 155 5.44 19.72 -15.91
N ASN A 156 6.57 19.63 -15.22
CA ASN A 156 7.09 20.50 -14.15
C ASN A 156 8.31 19.85 -13.52
#